data_b2d3f733dad1d764d876018d1d2e534c
#
_entry.id   b2d3f733dad1d764d876018d1d2e534c
#
_cell.length_a   1.000
_cell.length_b   1.000
_cell.length_c   1.000
_cell.angle_alpha   90.00
_cell.angle_beta   90.00
_cell.angle_gamma   90.00
#
_symmetry.space_group_name_H-M   'P 1'
#
loop_
_entity.id
_entity.type
_entity.pdbx_description
1 polymer ?
#
loop_
_entity_poly.entity_id
_entity_poly.type
_entity_poly.pdbx_seq_one_letter_code
_entity_poly.pdbx_strand_id
1 'polypeptide(L)'
;TRFVDKAERAFKEIEAMKPDFMIFGGDLAQKGDPDELKLGAQLLKAVTVPKHFIPGEHDWYLDMGALWNREFGDSPWSKNINGIHFVGLNTVGQAPDYWSAKKMSPKERMGHMEALDGSVAGPWAGLGLKQLKWLDSDLRTVKKNTPIVLFTHNPLYEYYPPWNFWVRDWREVHEIVRPYSNVTNIHGHSHQVLYNEIGSMRSIGMLATSWPWPYPPEGVPKLTKPHVRVDPGDPFDGVGWAKHRWTQQNRIEHDYMMWDRDVYADATWDAGTGDNPGLALRSRVVDKIWQYGK
;
A
#
# COMPACT_ATOMS: atom_id res chain seq x y z
N THR A 1 -8.87 -0.22 -21.77
CA THR A 1 -9.78 -0.78 -20.75
C THR A 1 -10.02 0.22 -19.64
N ARG A 2 -11.13 0.12 -18.90
CA ARG A 2 -11.48 1.07 -17.83
C ARG A 2 -10.41 1.18 -16.70
N PHE A 3 -9.55 0.19 -16.53
CA PHE A 3 -8.47 0.24 -15.56
C PHE A 3 -7.25 1.00 -16.11
N VAL A 4 -6.92 0.80 -17.36
CA VAL A 4 -5.85 1.52 -18.06
C VAL A 4 -6.15 3.01 -18.10
N ASP A 5 -7.38 3.40 -18.45
CA ASP A 5 -7.79 4.80 -18.56
C ASP A 5 -7.60 5.54 -17.21
N LYS A 6 -7.88 4.87 -16.08
CA LYS A 6 -7.67 5.43 -14.75
C LYS A 6 -6.19 5.60 -14.42
N ALA A 7 -5.38 4.58 -14.70
CA ALA A 7 -3.93 4.65 -14.50
C ALA A 7 -3.32 5.78 -15.35
N GLU A 8 -3.73 5.91 -16.61
CA GLU A 8 -3.30 7.01 -17.50
C GLU A 8 -3.70 8.38 -16.95
N ARG A 9 -4.90 8.51 -16.40
CA ARG A 9 -5.33 9.74 -15.73
C ARG A 9 -4.41 10.08 -14.56
N ALA A 10 -4.17 9.13 -13.65
CA ALA A 10 -3.29 9.33 -12.51
C ALA A 10 -1.89 9.78 -12.95
N PHE A 11 -1.31 9.12 -13.93
CA PHE A 11 0.04 9.43 -14.39
C PHE A 11 0.13 10.81 -15.05
N LYS A 12 -0.91 11.24 -15.79
CA LYS A 12 -1.00 12.60 -16.34
C LYS A 12 -1.09 13.67 -15.24
N GLU A 13 -1.90 13.44 -14.23
CA GLU A 13 -2.06 14.36 -13.09
C GLU A 13 -0.76 14.46 -12.28
N ILE A 14 -0.10 13.34 -11.99
CA ILE A 14 1.19 13.28 -11.29
C ILE A 14 2.27 14.00 -12.11
N GLU A 15 2.37 13.72 -13.41
CA GLU A 15 3.34 14.38 -14.29
C GLU A 15 3.14 15.89 -14.35
N ALA A 16 1.88 16.35 -14.43
CA ALA A 16 1.55 17.78 -14.43
C ALA A 16 1.96 18.49 -13.13
N MET A 17 1.95 17.78 -12.02
CA MET A 17 2.31 18.31 -10.70
C MET A 17 3.82 18.45 -10.50
N LYS A 18 4.63 17.69 -11.25
CA LYS A 18 6.11 17.68 -11.16
C LYS A 18 6.63 17.47 -9.74
N PRO A 19 6.27 16.36 -9.06
CA PRO A 19 6.81 16.06 -7.74
C PRO A 19 8.32 15.78 -7.82
N ASP A 20 9.01 15.83 -6.69
CA ASP A 20 10.43 15.47 -6.61
C ASP A 20 10.68 14.03 -7.06
N PHE A 21 9.74 13.13 -6.76
CA PHE A 21 9.71 11.74 -7.24
C PHE A 21 8.32 11.11 -7.06
N MET A 22 8.10 10.01 -7.74
CA MET A 22 6.90 9.17 -7.61
C MET A 22 7.27 7.81 -7.01
N ILE A 23 6.42 7.30 -6.12
CA ILE A 23 6.47 5.90 -5.66
C ILE A 23 5.30 5.15 -6.26
N PHE A 24 5.58 3.97 -6.84
CA PHE A 24 4.57 2.99 -7.19
C PHE A 24 4.55 1.89 -6.13
N GLY A 25 3.40 1.71 -5.50
CA GLY A 25 3.23 0.92 -4.27
C GLY A 25 2.92 -0.57 -4.47
N GLY A 26 3.12 -1.13 -5.67
CA GLY A 26 2.87 -2.53 -5.97
C GLY A 26 1.50 -2.80 -6.62
N ASP A 27 1.28 -4.05 -7.01
CA ASP A 27 0.09 -4.54 -7.71
C ASP A 27 -0.18 -3.80 -9.03
N LEU A 28 0.88 -3.66 -9.83
CA LEU A 28 0.80 -3.11 -11.18
C LEU A 28 0.06 -4.06 -12.13
N ALA A 29 0.29 -5.35 -11.96
CA ALA A 29 -0.33 -6.42 -12.70
C ALA A 29 -1.47 -7.07 -11.89
N GLN A 30 -2.35 -7.80 -12.55
CA GLN A 30 -3.37 -8.62 -11.89
C GLN A 30 -2.87 -10.06 -11.63
N LYS A 31 -2.09 -10.60 -12.55
CA LYS A 31 -1.58 -11.97 -12.50
C LYS A 31 -0.06 -12.07 -12.60
N GLY A 32 0.63 -10.94 -12.68
CA GLY A 32 2.07 -10.89 -12.87
C GLY A 32 2.53 -11.41 -14.23
N ASP A 33 1.63 -11.49 -15.21
CA ASP A 33 1.96 -11.92 -16.56
C ASP A 33 2.91 -10.94 -17.24
N PRO A 34 3.82 -11.43 -18.12
CA PRO A 34 4.78 -10.57 -18.82
C PRO A 34 4.13 -9.43 -19.61
N ASP A 35 2.97 -9.67 -20.21
CA ASP A 35 2.26 -8.66 -21.00
C ASP A 35 1.62 -7.59 -20.11
N GLU A 36 1.13 -7.95 -18.93
CA GLU A 36 0.59 -7.00 -17.94
C GLU A 36 1.72 -6.10 -17.40
N LEU A 37 2.84 -6.67 -16.99
CA LEU A 37 3.99 -5.88 -16.50
C LEU A 37 4.57 -4.98 -17.58
N LYS A 38 4.64 -5.46 -18.83
CA LYS A 38 5.08 -4.68 -19.98
C LYS A 38 4.14 -3.52 -20.28
N LEU A 39 2.83 -3.74 -20.23
CA LEU A 39 1.82 -2.68 -20.37
C LEU A 39 1.99 -1.63 -19.27
N GLY A 40 2.09 -2.06 -18.02
CA GLY A 40 2.33 -1.17 -16.89
C GLY A 40 3.60 -0.32 -17.05
N ALA A 41 4.71 -0.95 -17.47
CA ALA A 41 5.96 -0.25 -17.77
C ALA A 41 5.81 0.76 -18.91
N GLN A 42 4.99 0.47 -19.93
CA GLN A 42 4.69 1.41 -21.00
C GLN A 42 3.90 2.63 -20.51
N LEU A 43 2.85 2.40 -19.71
CA LEU A 43 2.04 3.47 -19.14
C LEU A 43 2.86 4.40 -18.23
N LEU A 44 3.77 3.84 -17.45
CA LEU A 44 4.66 4.57 -16.55
C LEU A 44 5.68 5.47 -17.27
N LYS A 45 5.86 5.33 -18.59
CA LYS A 45 6.69 6.25 -19.40
C LYS A 45 6.09 7.66 -19.48
N ALA A 46 4.78 7.81 -19.24
CA ALA A 46 4.13 9.11 -19.19
C ALA A 46 4.61 9.98 -18.02
N VAL A 47 5.20 9.36 -16.98
CA VAL A 47 5.77 10.06 -15.83
C VAL A 47 7.28 10.18 -16.04
N THR A 48 7.79 11.41 -16.16
CA THR A 48 9.21 11.69 -16.43
C THR A 48 10.02 11.96 -15.17
N VAL A 49 9.37 12.30 -14.04
CA VAL A 49 10.04 12.49 -12.75
C VAL A 49 10.68 11.18 -12.25
N PRO A 50 11.68 11.24 -11.35
CA PRO A 50 12.26 10.04 -10.75
C PRO A 50 11.19 9.10 -10.19
N LYS A 51 11.31 7.81 -10.46
CA LYS A 51 10.35 6.80 -10.01
C LYS A 51 11.04 5.75 -9.17
N HIS A 52 10.35 5.32 -8.11
CA HIS A 52 10.77 4.21 -7.28
C HIS A 52 9.63 3.21 -7.14
N PHE A 53 9.96 1.94 -7.01
CA PHE A 53 9.01 0.85 -7.09
C PHE A 53 9.18 -0.09 -5.91
N ILE A 54 8.07 -0.63 -5.44
CA ILE A 54 8.01 -1.80 -4.56
C ILE A 54 6.96 -2.76 -5.16
N PRO A 55 7.18 -4.08 -5.12
CA PRO A 55 6.22 -5.03 -5.66
C PRO A 55 5.08 -5.31 -4.67
N GLY A 56 3.93 -5.68 -5.22
CA GLY A 56 2.88 -6.37 -4.51
C GLY A 56 2.83 -7.87 -4.86
N GLU A 57 1.89 -8.59 -4.26
CA GLU A 57 1.76 -10.04 -4.45
C GLU A 57 1.33 -10.41 -5.87
N HIS A 58 0.49 -9.58 -6.49
CA HIS A 58 0.06 -9.78 -7.86
C HIS A 58 1.20 -9.67 -8.88
N ASP A 59 2.21 -8.86 -8.56
CA ASP A 59 3.41 -8.71 -9.39
C ASP A 59 4.42 -9.83 -9.17
N TRP A 60 4.37 -10.49 -8.01
CA TRP A 60 5.50 -11.28 -7.51
C TRP A 60 5.30 -12.79 -7.61
N TYR A 61 4.13 -13.31 -7.23
CA TYR A 61 3.99 -14.73 -6.95
C TYR A 61 3.90 -15.65 -8.16
N LEU A 62 3.68 -15.12 -9.35
CA LEU A 62 3.71 -15.96 -10.55
C LEU A 62 5.10 -16.58 -10.76
N ASP A 63 6.15 -15.76 -10.73
CA ASP A 63 7.54 -16.16 -11.01
C ASP A 63 8.52 -15.83 -9.89
N MET A 64 8.01 -15.46 -8.72
CA MET A 64 8.79 -15.04 -7.54
C MET A 64 9.64 -13.79 -7.81
N GLY A 65 9.07 -12.85 -8.58
CA GLY A 65 9.61 -11.53 -8.83
C GLY A 65 10.71 -11.45 -9.89
N ALA A 66 10.97 -12.50 -10.65
CA ALA A 66 12.00 -12.48 -11.68
C ALA A 66 11.70 -11.44 -12.79
N LEU A 67 10.44 -11.38 -13.24
CA LEU A 67 9.99 -10.38 -14.21
C LEU A 67 10.00 -8.97 -13.61
N TRP A 68 9.48 -8.82 -12.39
CA TRP A 68 9.45 -7.53 -11.71
C TRP A 68 10.84 -6.93 -11.57
N ASN A 69 11.79 -7.66 -11.01
CA ASN A 69 13.15 -7.17 -10.79
C ASN A 69 13.85 -6.75 -12.11
N ARG A 70 13.57 -7.48 -13.18
CA ARG A 70 14.10 -7.13 -14.49
C ARG A 70 13.56 -5.81 -15.03
N GLU A 71 12.27 -5.51 -14.82
CA GLU A 71 11.60 -4.32 -15.40
C GLU A 71 11.71 -3.09 -14.47
N PHE A 72 11.67 -3.28 -13.15
CA PHE A 72 11.55 -2.19 -12.17
C PHE A 72 12.71 -2.11 -11.18
N GLY A 73 13.63 -3.07 -11.21
CA GLY A 73 14.77 -3.13 -10.31
C GLY A 73 14.50 -3.86 -8.99
N ASP A 74 15.57 -4.08 -8.26
CA ASP A 74 15.55 -4.85 -7.03
C ASP A 74 14.99 -4.02 -5.85
N SER A 75 14.42 -4.73 -4.89
CA SER A 75 14.07 -4.23 -3.56
C SER A 75 14.66 -5.18 -2.49
N PRO A 76 15.00 -4.70 -1.27
CA PRO A 76 14.77 -3.34 -0.78
C PRO A 76 15.74 -2.31 -1.34
N TRP A 77 15.36 -1.04 -1.21
CA TRP A 77 16.21 0.11 -1.52
C TRP A 77 16.07 1.19 -0.46
N SER A 78 17.09 2.06 -0.31
CA SER A 78 17.00 3.26 0.51
C SER A 78 17.65 4.47 -0.17
N LYS A 79 17.18 5.66 0.17
CA LYS A 79 17.68 6.94 -0.36
C LYS A 79 17.50 8.07 0.65
N ASN A 80 18.50 8.95 0.69
CA ASN A 80 18.42 10.20 1.43
C ASN A 80 18.06 11.34 0.47
N ILE A 81 16.93 11.97 0.67
CA ILE A 81 16.47 13.09 -0.15
C ILE A 81 16.04 14.22 0.79
N ASN A 82 16.64 15.38 0.65
CA ASN A 82 16.32 16.61 1.43
C ASN A 82 16.27 16.39 2.96
N GLY A 83 17.15 15.56 3.49
CA GLY A 83 17.24 15.31 4.94
C GLY A 83 16.26 14.26 5.47
N ILE A 84 15.52 13.58 4.60
CA ILE A 84 14.61 12.50 4.92
C ILE A 84 15.19 11.19 4.38
N HIS A 85 15.09 10.13 5.15
CA HIS A 85 15.50 8.78 4.77
C HIS A 85 14.31 7.98 4.26
N PHE A 86 14.30 7.68 2.98
CA PHE A 86 13.25 6.90 2.30
C PHE A 86 13.71 5.46 2.12
N VAL A 87 12.84 4.53 2.44
CA VAL A 87 13.10 3.09 2.35
C VAL A 87 11.94 2.39 1.65
N GLY A 88 12.22 1.66 0.59
CA GLY A 88 11.25 0.76 -0.04
C GLY A 88 11.52 -0.69 0.37
N LEU A 89 10.53 -1.32 0.98
CA LEU A 89 10.61 -2.69 1.47
C LEU A 89 9.77 -3.63 0.61
N ASN A 90 10.32 -4.80 0.31
CA ASN A 90 9.60 -5.87 -0.37
C ASN A 90 8.90 -6.76 0.66
N THR A 91 7.61 -6.57 0.84
CA THR A 91 6.80 -7.34 1.79
C THR A 91 6.40 -8.72 1.28
N VAL A 92 6.63 -9.00 0.00
CA VAL A 92 6.30 -10.28 -0.65
C VAL A 92 7.53 -11.15 -0.92
N GLY A 93 8.73 -10.60 -0.68
CA GLY A 93 10.00 -11.25 -1.02
C GLY A 93 10.33 -12.49 -0.20
N GLN A 94 9.74 -12.67 0.97
CA GLN A 94 9.93 -13.88 1.79
C GLN A 94 9.06 -15.05 1.33
N ALA A 95 8.14 -14.82 0.43
CA ALA A 95 7.27 -15.88 -0.09
C ALA A 95 8.01 -17.13 -0.61
N PRO A 96 9.23 -17.06 -1.19
CA PRO A 96 9.96 -18.25 -1.59
C PRO A 96 10.06 -19.30 -0.50
N ASP A 97 10.43 -18.93 0.71
CA ASP A 97 10.58 -19.88 1.83
C ASP A 97 9.22 -20.47 2.23
N TYR A 98 8.21 -19.63 2.33
CA TYR A 98 6.86 -20.06 2.64
C TYR A 98 6.28 -21.00 1.56
N TRP A 99 6.39 -20.60 0.30
CA TRP A 99 5.84 -21.35 -0.82
C TRP A 99 6.63 -22.63 -1.12
N SER A 100 7.96 -22.58 -0.96
CA SER A 100 8.81 -23.75 -1.09
C SER A 100 8.50 -24.79 -0.04
N ALA A 101 8.29 -24.36 1.21
CA ALA A 101 7.87 -25.28 2.27
C ALA A 101 6.52 -25.95 1.97
N LYS A 102 5.61 -25.25 1.31
CA LYS A 102 4.32 -25.78 0.86
C LYS A 102 4.37 -26.49 -0.50
N LYS A 103 5.48 -26.44 -1.21
CA LYS A 103 5.67 -27.06 -2.53
C LYS A 103 4.62 -26.66 -3.56
N MET A 104 4.24 -25.38 -3.55
CA MET A 104 3.22 -24.85 -4.46
C MET A 104 3.79 -24.53 -5.84
N SER A 105 3.07 -24.89 -6.88
CA SER A 105 3.30 -24.42 -8.25
C SER A 105 2.92 -22.93 -8.40
N PRO A 106 3.36 -22.23 -9.45
CA PRO A 106 2.94 -20.85 -9.72
C PRO A 106 1.41 -20.67 -9.73
N LYS A 107 0.70 -21.58 -10.38
CA LYS A 107 -0.77 -21.54 -10.46
C LYS A 107 -1.43 -21.69 -9.08
N GLU A 108 -0.91 -22.60 -8.26
CA GLU A 108 -1.42 -22.81 -6.90
C GLU A 108 -1.15 -21.58 -6.02
N ARG A 109 0.03 -20.97 -6.14
CA ARG A 109 0.35 -19.72 -5.40
C ARG A 109 -0.63 -18.60 -5.74
N MET A 110 -0.85 -18.37 -7.04
CA MET A 110 -1.78 -17.33 -7.49
C MET A 110 -3.21 -17.62 -7.04
N GLY A 111 -3.68 -18.86 -7.21
CA GLY A 111 -5.03 -19.24 -6.76
C GLY A 111 -5.21 -19.14 -5.24
N HIS A 112 -4.17 -19.41 -4.47
CA HIS A 112 -4.19 -19.32 -3.02
C HIS A 112 -4.22 -17.86 -2.53
N MET A 113 -3.49 -16.99 -3.20
CA MET A 113 -3.53 -15.56 -2.97
C MET A 113 -4.90 -14.97 -3.31
N GLU A 114 -5.45 -15.31 -4.49
CA GLU A 114 -6.75 -14.80 -4.96
C GLU A 114 -7.94 -15.29 -4.09
N ALA A 115 -7.81 -16.44 -3.46
CA ALA A 115 -8.86 -16.98 -2.61
C ALA A 115 -9.09 -16.20 -1.32
N LEU A 116 -8.17 -15.31 -0.93
CA LEU A 116 -8.21 -14.57 0.33
C LEU A 116 -8.53 -15.47 1.53
N ASP A 117 -7.96 -16.67 1.52
CA ASP A 117 -8.32 -17.72 2.46
C ASP A 117 -7.59 -17.52 3.79
N GLY A 118 -8.31 -16.96 4.76
CA GLY A 118 -7.83 -16.81 6.13
C GLY A 118 -7.56 -18.13 6.86
N SER A 119 -7.91 -19.29 6.28
CA SER A 119 -7.57 -20.61 6.83
C SER A 119 -6.07 -20.94 6.65
N VAL A 120 -5.37 -20.19 5.83
CA VAL A 120 -3.90 -20.27 5.76
C VAL A 120 -3.33 -19.76 7.08
N ALA A 121 -2.51 -20.57 7.71
CA ALA A 121 -1.92 -20.24 9.01
C ALA A 121 -1.05 -18.98 8.95
N GLY A 122 -1.67 -17.85 9.29
CA GLY A 122 -1.04 -16.53 9.31
C GLY A 122 -0.81 -15.90 7.92
N PRO A 123 -0.37 -14.66 7.90
CA PRO A 123 -0.12 -13.93 6.66
C PRO A 123 1.02 -14.55 5.85
N TRP A 124 0.86 -14.57 4.54
CA TRP A 124 1.89 -15.02 3.61
C TRP A 124 2.94 -13.93 3.34
N ALA A 125 2.58 -12.65 3.49
CA ALA A 125 3.51 -11.53 3.34
C ALA A 125 4.54 -11.49 4.48
N GLY A 126 5.76 -11.12 4.16
CA GLY A 126 6.85 -11.00 5.12
C GLY A 126 8.12 -10.46 4.48
N LEU A 127 8.96 -9.78 5.29
CA LEU A 127 10.27 -9.29 4.86
C LEU A 127 11.32 -10.40 4.85
N GLY A 128 11.27 -11.25 5.86
CA GLY A 128 12.25 -12.29 6.11
C GLY A 128 13.56 -11.79 6.73
N LEU A 129 14.30 -12.72 7.31
CA LEU A 129 15.48 -12.42 8.09
C LEU A 129 16.55 -11.62 7.32
N LYS A 130 16.72 -11.90 6.04
CA LYS A 130 17.72 -11.20 5.20
C LYS A 130 17.37 -9.70 5.08
N GLN A 131 16.12 -9.38 4.81
CA GLN A 131 15.68 -8.00 4.63
C GLN A 131 15.57 -7.26 5.97
N LEU A 132 15.16 -7.94 7.06
CA LEU A 132 15.18 -7.37 8.41
C LEU A 132 16.60 -6.98 8.84
N LYS A 133 17.60 -7.83 8.60
CA LYS A 133 19.01 -7.51 8.85
C LYS A 133 19.51 -6.36 8.00
N TRP A 134 19.09 -6.32 6.74
CA TRP A 134 19.41 -5.22 5.84
C TRP A 134 18.83 -3.90 6.36
N LEU A 135 17.54 -3.88 6.75
CA LEU A 135 16.88 -2.70 7.31
C LEU A 135 17.57 -2.20 8.59
N ASP A 136 17.88 -3.11 9.53
CA ASP A 136 18.60 -2.74 10.74
C ASP A 136 19.97 -2.12 10.42
N SER A 137 20.71 -2.70 9.50
CA SER A 137 22.02 -2.20 9.07
C SER A 137 21.92 -0.84 8.38
N ASP A 138 20.94 -0.64 7.52
CA ASP A 138 20.69 0.59 6.81
C ASP A 138 20.33 1.72 7.78
N LEU A 139 19.37 1.48 8.67
CA LEU A 139 18.93 2.48 9.64
C LEU A 139 19.99 2.85 10.69
N ARG A 140 20.94 1.97 11.01
CA ARG A 140 22.08 2.32 11.87
C ARG A 140 22.96 3.43 11.32
N THR A 141 22.91 3.68 10.02
CA THR A 141 23.63 4.79 9.38
C THR A 141 22.90 6.13 9.53
N VAL A 142 21.65 6.11 10.00
CA VAL A 142 20.74 7.25 10.07
C VAL A 142 20.70 7.81 11.49
N LYS A 143 20.70 9.15 11.63
CA LYS A 143 20.53 9.79 12.94
C LYS A 143 19.13 9.50 13.51
N LYS A 144 19.04 9.34 14.83
CA LYS A 144 17.77 8.95 15.50
C LYS A 144 16.64 9.96 15.36
N ASN A 145 16.94 11.19 15.05
CA ASN A 145 15.96 12.26 14.81
C ASN A 145 15.71 12.55 13.32
N THR A 146 16.35 11.83 12.41
CA THR A 146 16.06 11.95 10.97
C THR A 146 14.67 11.39 10.70
N PRO A 147 13.82 12.08 9.95
CA PRO A 147 12.57 11.51 9.49
C PRO A 147 12.83 10.27 8.60
N ILE A 148 12.14 9.18 8.89
CA ILE A 148 12.22 7.94 8.13
C ILE A 148 10.84 7.68 7.51
N VAL A 149 10.83 7.34 6.23
CA VAL A 149 9.61 6.96 5.52
C VAL A 149 9.80 5.57 4.91
N LEU A 150 9.01 4.63 5.41
CA LEU A 150 8.98 3.26 4.89
C LEU A 150 7.85 3.14 3.88
N PHE A 151 8.15 2.65 2.69
CA PHE A 151 7.15 2.26 1.70
C PHE A 151 7.04 0.74 1.68
N THR A 152 5.82 0.24 1.84
CA THR A 152 5.51 -1.19 1.83
C THR A 152 4.25 -1.44 1.02
N HIS A 153 4.13 -2.62 0.40
CA HIS A 153 2.86 -2.99 -0.19
C HIS A 153 1.85 -3.34 0.91
N ASN A 154 2.16 -4.31 1.74
CA ASN A 154 1.29 -4.74 2.84
C ASN A 154 1.52 -3.92 4.12
N PRO A 155 0.48 -3.73 4.97
CA PRO A 155 0.59 -3.04 6.25
C PRO A 155 1.61 -3.67 7.20
N LEU A 156 2.37 -2.82 7.92
CA LEU A 156 3.31 -3.23 8.97
C LEU A 156 2.62 -3.27 10.35
N TYR A 157 1.40 -3.77 10.40
CA TYR A 157 0.63 -4.04 11.62
C TYR A 157 -0.46 -5.05 11.30
N GLU A 158 -0.98 -5.71 12.30
CA GLU A 158 -2.04 -6.69 12.12
C GLU A 158 -3.34 -6.00 11.68
N TYR A 159 -3.60 -6.12 10.40
CA TYR A 159 -4.76 -5.53 9.75
C TYR A 159 -5.57 -6.59 9.04
N TYR A 160 -6.86 -6.63 9.31
CA TYR A 160 -7.83 -7.52 8.70
C TYR A 160 -7.41 -9.01 8.74
N PRO A 161 -7.28 -9.62 9.95
CA PRO A 161 -6.82 -11.01 10.12
C PRO A 161 -7.51 -12.04 9.23
N PRO A 162 -8.83 -11.95 8.97
CA PRO A 162 -9.50 -12.92 8.10
C PRO A 162 -8.95 -13.03 6.68
N TRP A 163 -8.33 -11.96 6.18
CA TRP A 163 -7.77 -11.92 4.83
C TRP A 163 -6.24 -11.86 4.80
N ASN A 164 -5.59 -11.97 5.95
CA ASN A 164 -4.14 -11.94 6.07
C ASN A 164 -3.48 -10.67 5.48
N PHE A 165 -4.11 -9.51 5.67
CA PHE A 165 -3.70 -8.25 5.05
C PHE A 165 -2.50 -7.57 5.69
N TRP A 166 -1.62 -8.27 6.38
CA TRP A 166 -0.46 -7.70 7.03
C TRP A 166 0.81 -8.51 6.83
N VAL A 167 1.93 -7.92 7.21
CA VAL A 167 3.25 -8.53 7.18
C VAL A 167 3.47 -9.33 8.47
N ARG A 168 3.76 -10.62 8.39
CA ARG A 168 3.88 -11.52 9.55
C ARG A 168 4.99 -11.14 10.53
N ASP A 169 6.07 -10.55 10.03
CA ASP A 169 7.23 -10.10 10.80
C ASP A 169 7.22 -8.58 11.06
N TRP A 170 6.01 -7.99 11.16
CA TRP A 170 5.84 -6.57 11.41
C TRP A 170 6.40 -6.13 12.78
N ARG A 171 6.34 -7.00 13.79
CA ARG A 171 6.86 -6.71 15.13
C ARG A 171 8.36 -6.50 15.12
N GLU A 172 9.08 -7.30 14.36
CA GLU A 172 10.52 -7.19 14.14
C GLU A 172 10.87 -5.86 13.47
N VAL A 173 10.07 -5.42 12.50
CA VAL A 173 10.23 -4.09 11.89
C VAL A 173 10.04 -2.99 12.93
N HIS A 174 9.00 -3.09 13.77
CA HIS A 174 8.74 -2.12 14.84
C HIS A 174 9.90 -2.06 15.85
N GLU A 175 10.50 -3.19 16.22
CA GLU A 175 11.68 -3.21 17.08
C GLU A 175 12.88 -2.50 16.43
N ILE A 176 13.10 -2.70 15.14
CA ILE A 176 14.18 -2.03 14.41
C ILE A 176 13.97 -0.52 14.37
N VAL A 177 12.75 -0.06 14.14
CA VAL A 177 12.45 1.39 14.02
C VAL A 177 12.22 2.08 15.38
N ARG A 178 11.96 1.35 16.43
CA ARG A 178 11.69 1.90 17.78
C ARG A 178 12.66 2.98 18.29
N PRO A 179 13.97 2.90 18.00
CA PRO A 179 14.92 3.93 18.44
C PRO A 179 14.79 5.27 17.72
N TYR A 180 13.96 5.38 16.67
CA TYR A 180 13.84 6.57 15.84
C TYR A 180 12.57 7.34 16.20
N SER A 181 12.68 8.66 16.30
CA SER A 181 11.60 9.50 16.83
C SER A 181 10.55 9.91 15.79
N ASN A 182 10.82 9.71 14.50
CA ASN A 182 9.92 10.16 13.43
C ASN A 182 9.89 9.13 12.29
N VAL A 183 9.02 8.15 12.43
CA VAL A 183 8.86 7.06 11.45
C VAL A 183 7.44 7.08 10.88
N THR A 184 7.34 7.02 9.58
CA THR A 184 6.07 6.90 8.87
C THR A 184 6.15 5.72 7.91
N ASN A 185 5.16 4.84 7.96
CA ASN A 185 4.92 3.82 6.95
C ASN A 185 3.80 4.26 6.02
N ILE A 186 4.01 4.16 4.73
CA ILE A 186 2.99 4.36 3.69
C ILE A 186 2.81 3.02 2.99
N HIS A 187 1.59 2.50 2.96
CA HIS A 187 1.32 1.17 2.42
C HIS A 187 0.10 1.16 1.48
N GLY A 188 0.09 0.21 0.58
CA GLY A 188 -1.02 -0.11 -0.31
C GLY A 188 -1.86 -1.28 0.18
N HIS A 189 -2.11 -2.23 -0.69
CA HIS A 189 -2.74 -3.53 -0.50
C HIS A 189 -4.20 -3.49 -0.04
N SER A 190 -4.52 -2.71 0.99
CA SER A 190 -5.88 -2.62 1.54
C SER A 190 -6.84 -1.77 0.72
N HIS A 191 -6.34 -1.00 -0.24
CA HIS A 191 -7.09 -0.05 -1.06
C HIS A 191 -7.98 0.90 -0.23
N GLN A 192 -7.47 1.34 0.91
CA GLN A 192 -8.22 2.20 1.83
C GLN A 192 -7.38 3.35 2.34
N VAL A 193 -8.06 4.48 2.55
CA VAL A 193 -7.50 5.59 3.31
C VAL A 193 -7.51 5.21 4.78
N LEU A 194 -6.34 4.91 5.31
CA LEU A 194 -6.15 4.50 6.70
C LEU A 194 -5.11 5.39 7.37
N TYR A 195 -5.34 5.71 8.63
CA TYR A 195 -4.34 6.32 9.48
C TYR A 195 -4.32 5.62 10.84
N ASN A 196 -3.15 5.13 11.21
CA ASN A 196 -2.94 4.47 12.49
C ASN A 196 -1.62 4.93 13.10
N GLU A 197 -1.59 5.04 14.42
CA GLU A 197 -0.37 5.22 15.20
C GLU A 197 -0.15 3.95 16.00
N ILE A 198 0.95 3.26 15.73
CA ILE A 198 1.28 1.98 16.33
C ILE A 198 2.71 2.05 16.86
N GLY A 199 2.86 2.04 18.17
CA GLY A 199 4.15 2.30 18.80
C GLY A 199 4.69 3.69 18.44
N SER A 200 5.89 3.76 17.88
CA SER A 200 6.52 5.01 17.42
C SER A 200 6.28 5.31 15.94
N MET A 201 5.50 4.49 15.25
CA MET A 201 5.30 4.57 13.81
C MET A 201 3.89 5.04 13.47
N ARG A 202 3.79 6.02 12.58
CA ARG A 202 2.55 6.37 11.88
C ARG A 202 2.42 5.49 10.65
N SER A 203 1.24 4.95 10.41
CA SER A 203 0.95 4.10 9.27
C SER A 203 -0.22 4.67 8.46
N ILE A 204 -0.01 4.81 7.15
CA ILE A 204 -0.92 5.48 6.23
C ILE A 204 -1.23 4.53 5.09
N GLY A 205 -2.51 4.18 4.96
CA GLY A 205 -3.01 3.35 3.88
C GLY A 205 -3.37 4.19 2.65
N MET A 206 -3.08 3.64 1.48
CA MET A 206 -3.30 4.26 0.18
C MET A 206 -4.41 3.57 -0.60
N LEU A 207 -5.11 4.36 -1.40
CA LEU A 207 -6.04 3.84 -2.40
C LEU A 207 -5.28 3.23 -3.59
N ALA A 208 -5.97 2.36 -4.33
CA ALA A 208 -5.51 1.96 -5.65
C ALA A 208 -5.77 3.06 -6.68
N THR A 209 -4.96 3.13 -7.72
CA THR A 209 -5.17 4.09 -8.81
C THR A 209 -6.26 3.65 -9.79
N SER A 210 -6.56 2.37 -9.89
CA SER A 210 -7.44 1.87 -10.93
C SER A 210 -8.46 0.84 -10.50
N TRP A 211 -8.23 0.12 -9.41
CA TRP A 211 -9.17 -0.89 -8.93
C TRP A 211 -9.61 -0.63 -7.48
N PRO A 212 -10.84 -0.17 -7.26
CA PRO A 212 -11.39 -0.03 -5.93
C PRO A 212 -11.67 -1.41 -5.35
N TRP A 213 -11.41 -1.59 -4.07
CA TRP A 213 -11.79 -2.82 -3.38
C TRP A 213 -13.25 -2.74 -2.94
N PRO A 214 -14.11 -3.64 -3.41
CA PRO A 214 -15.53 -3.63 -3.05
C PRO A 214 -15.76 -4.28 -1.68
N TYR A 215 -15.40 -3.59 -0.60
CA TYR A 215 -15.67 -4.11 0.75
C TYR A 215 -17.17 -4.29 0.97
N PRO A 216 -17.62 -5.49 1.37
CA PRO A 216 -19.04 -5.73 1.61
C PRO A 216 -19.53 -4.89 2.79
N PRO A 217 -20.79 -4.38 2.73
CA PRO A 217 -21.32 -3.50 3.77
C PRO A 217 -21.47 -4.18 5.12
N GLU A 218 -21.72 -5.47 5.11
CA GLU A 218 -21.91 -6.27 6.32
C GLU A 218 -20.59 -6.65 7.01
N GLY A 219 -19.46 -6.34 6.34
CA GLY A 219 -18.16 -6.88 6.72
C GLY A 219 -18.08 -8.40 6.47
N VAL A 220 -16.92 -8.91 6.19
CA VAL A 220 -16.69 -10.36 6.13
C VAL A 220 -15.37 -10.64 6.84
N PRO A 221 -15.41 -11.44 7.88
CA PRO A 221 -16.53 -11.87 8.68
C PRO A 221 -17.04 -10.78 9.64
N LYS A 222 -18.11 -11.02 10.38
CA LYS A 222 -18.87 -10.12 11.27
C LYS A 222 -18.09 -9.21 12.24
N LEU A 223 -16.77 -9.33 12.29
CA LEU A 223 -15.88 -8.59 13.21
C LEU A 223 -15.25 -7.36 12.59
N THR A 224 -15.45 -7.10 11.31
CA THR A 224 -14.82 -5.98 10.63
C THR A 224 -15.73 -4.77 10.63
N LYS A 225 -15.12 -3.63 10.94
CA LYS A 225 -15.80 -2.36 10.75
C LYS A 225 -16.11 -2.21 9.26
N PRO A 226 -17.33 -1.86 8.93
CA PRO A 226 -17.66 -1.52 7.56
C PRO A 226 -16.79 -0.35 7.10
N HIS A 227 -16.35 -0.41 5.87
CA HIS A 227 -15.58 0.65 5.23
C HIS A 227 -16.42 1.35 4.18
N VAL A 228 -16.00 2.54 3.79
CA VAL A 228 -16.66 3.30 2.71
C VAL A 228 -16.77 2.39 1.48
N ARG A 229 -18.00 2.15 1.05
CA ARG A 229 -18.23 1.33 -0.14
C ARG A 229 -17.95 2.12 -1.39
N VAL A 230 -17.39 1.39 -2.33
CA VAL A 230 -17.35 1.83 -3.71
C VAL A 230 -18.78 1.77 -4.27
N ASP A 231 -19.20 2.83 -4.92
CA ASP A 231 -20.42 2.82 -5.73
C ASP A 231 -20.13 2.05 -7.03
N PRO A 232 -20.72 0.88 -7.25
CA PRO A 232 -20.46 0.11 -8.46
C PRO A 232 -20.95 0.81 -9.75
N GLY A 233 -21.82 1.82 -9.62
CA GLY A 233 -22.28 2.66 -10.72
C GLY A 233 -21.30 3.76 -11.09
N ASP A 234 -20.37 4.11 -10.20
CA ASP A 234 -19.33 5.11 -10.44
C ASP A 234 -17.98 4.44 -10.68
N PRO A 235 -17.45 4.47 -11.92
CA PRO A 235 -16.19 3.81 -12.26
C PRO A 235 -14.96 4.45 -11.60
N PHE A 236 -15.08 5.62 -11.03
CA PHE A 236 -13.98 6.35 -10.39
C PHE A 236 -14.06 6.37 -8.86
N ASP A 237 -15.14 5.85 -8.28
CA ASP A 237 -15.29 5.81 -6.83
C ASP A 237 -14.26 4.91 -6.17
N GLY A 238 -13.69 5.38 -5.06
CA GLY A 238 -12.71 4.64 -4.25
C GLY A 238 -11.35 4.45 -4.91
N VAL A 239 -11.04 5.17 -5.99
CA VAL A 239 -9.74 5.16 -6.66
C VAL A 239 -9.12 6.54 -6.70
N GLY A 240 -7.80 6.57 -6.78
CA GLY A 240 -7.05 7.81 -6.83
C GLY A 240 -5.55 7.59 -6.58
N TRP A 241 -4.89 8.66 -6.23
CA TRP A 241 -3.49 8.67 -5.86
C TRP A 241 -3.29 9.67 -4.71
N ALA A 242 -2.12 9.77 -4.13
CA ALA A 242 -1.89 10.75 -3.09
C ALA A 242 -0.58 11.50 -3.28
N LYS A 243 -0.61 12.77 -2.94
CA LYS A 243 0.56 13.62 -2.80
C LYS A 243 0.94 13.67 -1.33
N HIS A 244 2.21 13.43 -1.05
CA HIS A 244 2.79 13.56 0.27
C HIS A 244 3.80 14.68 0.25
N ARG A 245 3.68 15.62 1.16
CA ARG A 245 4.61 16.74 1.30
C ARG A 245 5.20 16.78 2.69
N TRP A 246 6.52 16.70 2.78
CA TRP A 246 7.24 16.89 4.03
C TRP A 246 7.57 18.37 4.23
N THR A 247 7.13 18.92 5.34
CA THR A 247 7.43 20.29 5.72
C THR A 247 8.73 20.39 6.53
N GLN A 248 9.30 21.59 6.63
CA GLN A 248 10.50 21.85 7.45
C GLN A 248 10.30 21.55 8.95
N GLN A 249 9.05 21.49 9.42
CA GLN A 249 8.71 21.10 10.79
C GLN A 249 8.58 19.60 10.99
N ASN A 250 9.10 18.77 10.08
CA ASN A 250 8.96 17.31 10.09
C ASN A 250 7.50 16.83 10.10
N ARG A 251 6.61 17.60 9.53
CA ARG A 251 5.21 17.21 9.31
C ARG A 251 5.05 16.62 7.92
N ILE A 252 4.12 15.69 7.82
CA ILE A 252 3.69 15.17 6.53
C ILE A 252 2.28 15.67 6.28
N GLU A 253 2.08 16.29 5.13
CA GLU A 253 0.78 16.62 4.61
C GLU A 253 0.41 15.57 3.55
N HIS A 254 -0.79 15.04 3.64
CA HIS A 254 -1.30 14.03 2.72
C HIS A 254 -2.51 14.58 2.00
N ASP A 255 -2.39 14.70 0.68
CA ASP A 255 -3.48 15.03 -0.22
C ASP A 255 -3.89 13.77 -0.97
N TYR A 256 -5.07 13.27 -0.70
CA TYR A 256 -5.67 12.20 -1.50
C TYR A 256 -6.39 12.80 -2.68
N MET A 257 -5.85 12.55 -3.88
CA MET A 257 -6.42 12.98 -5.15
C MET A 257 -7.40 11.89 -5.61
N MET A 258 -8.61 11.98 -5.08
CA MET A 258 -9.71 11.08 -5.43
C MET A 258 -10.56 11.72 -6.53
N TRP A 259 -11.08 10.89 -7.41
CA TRP A 259 -11.90 11.36 -8.52
C TRP A 259 -13.38 11.21 -8.20
N ASP A 260 -14.15 12.25 -8.46
CA ASP A 260 -15.61 12.34 -8.40
C ASP A 260 -16.24 12.25 -6.99
N ARG A 261 -15.45 12.18 -5.96
CA ARG A 261 -15.95 12.21 -4.57
C ARG A 261 -15.07 13.00 -3.63
N ASP A 262 -15.74 13.70 -2.77
CA ASP A 262 -15.17 14.28 -1.57
C ASP A 262 -15.27 13.28 -0.39
N VAL A 263 -14.18 12.80 0.20
CA VAL A 263 -14.24 11.91 1.37
C VAL A 263 -14.37 12.71 2.65
N TYR A 264 -15.53 12.65 3.25
CA TYR A 264 -15.65 13.00 4.66
C TYR A 264 -15.36 11.78 5.51
N ALA A 265 -14.39 11.86 6.37
CA ALA A 265 -14.40 11.09 7.58
C ALA A 265 -15.42 11.75 8.51
N ASP A 266 -16.69 11.66 8.19
CA ASP A 266 -17.70 12.09 9.13
C ASP A 266 -17.81 11.04 10.23
N ALA A 267 -17.60 11.50 11.45
CA ALA A 267 -17.78 10.69 12.65
C ALA A 267 -19.25 10.36 12.96
N THR A 268 -20.16 10.79 12.12
CA THR A 268 -21.59 10.46 12.27
C THR A 268 -21.96 9.06 11.77
N TRP A 269 -20.98 8.16 11.71
CA TRP A 269 -21.28 6.76 11.61
C TRP A 269 -22.12 6.33 12.81
N ASP A 270 -23.41 6.18 12.62
CA ASP A 270 -24.25 5.49 13.57
C ASP A 270 -24.15 3.97 13.38
N ALA A 271 -23.18 3.39 14.06
CA ALA A 271 -23.04 1.94 14.15
C ALA A 271 -24.22 1.28 14.87
N GLY A 272 -25.13 2.08 15.45
CA GLY A 272 -26.27 1.61 16.23
C GLY A 272 -27.50 1.28 15.41
N THR A 273 -27.61 1.74 14.18
CA THR A 273 -28.77 1.48 13.33
C THR A 273 -28.59 0.22 12.49
N GLY A 274 -28.30 -0.91 13.09
CA GLY A 274 -27.96 -2.19 12.47
C GLY A 274 -28.74 -2.64 11.22
N ASP A 275 -29.75 -1.90 10.79
CA ASP A 275 -30.61 -2.26 9.67
C ASP A 275 -30.04 -1.83 8.30
N ASN A 276 -29.06 -0.92 8.24
CA ASN A 276 -28.41 -0.57 6.99
C ASN A 276 -27.04 0.14 7.17
N PRO A 277 -26.02 -0.58 7.63
CA PRO A 277 -24.69 0.00 7.87
C PRO A 277 -24.07 0.59 6.60
N GLY A 278 -24.50 0.18 5.41
CA GLY A 278 -24.04 0.73 4.15
C GLY A 278 -24.52 2.15 3.84
N LEU A 279 -25.61 2.60 4.45
CA LEU A 279 -26.14 3.95 4.21
C LEU A 279 -25.48 5.02 5.07
N ALA A 280 -24.99 4.66 6.25
CA ALA A 280 -24.24 5.57 7.12
C ALA A 280 -22.89 5.96 6.53
N LEU A 281 -22.38 5.18 5.59
CA LEU A 281 -21.11 5.39 4.91
C LEU A 281 -21.22 6.12 3.58
N ARG A 282 -22.31 6.77 3.29
CA ARG A 282 -22.36 7.77 2.25
C ARG A 282 -21.53 8.99 2.67
N SER A 283 -20.29 8.76 2.95
CA SER A 283 -19.33 9.81 3.05
C SER A 283 -19.22 10.45 1.67
N ARG A 284 -19.40 11.74 1.60
CA ARG A 284 -18.91 12.53 0.50
C ARG A 284 -17.41 12.42 0.47
N VAL A 285 -16.84 12.11 -0.65
CA VAL A 285 -15.40 12.19 -0.85
C VAL A 285 -15.10 13.61 -1.28
N VAL A 286 -14.39 14.38 -0.46
CA VAL A 286 -13.88 15.71 -0.85
C VAL A 286 -12.39 15.57 -1.08
N ASP A 287 -11.93 16.16 -2.12
CA ASP A 287 -10.52 16.45 -2.37
C ASP A 287 -9.98 17.33 -1.25
N LYS A 288 -9.68 16.77 -0.09
CA LYS A 288 -9.14 17.52 1.04
C LYS A 288 -7.91 16.90 1.64
N ILE A 289 -7.00 17.82 1.91
CA ILE A 289 -5.75 17.64 2.60
C ILE A 289 -6.01 17.15 4.02
N TRP A 290 -5.48 15.97 4.35
CA TRP A 290 -5.35 15.52 5.71
C TRP A 290 -4.02 16.03 6.26
N GLN A 291 -4.07 16.97 7.20
CA GLN A 291 -2.90 17.41 7.92
C GLN A 291 -2.78 16.59 9.21
N TYR A 292 -1.76 15.75 9.26
CA TYR A 292 -1.41 14.99 10.44
C TYR A 292 -0.31 15.68 11.24
N GLY A 293 -0.49 15.76 12.54
CA GLY A 293 0.53 16.28 13.46
C GLY A 293 0.35 17.74 13.80
N LYS A 294 -0.82 18.08 14.31
CA LYS A 294 -0.93 19.26 15.20
C LYS A 294 -0.54 18.86 16.61
#